data_8914f3b928ad07c9fb93785d2cc39bbf
#
_entry.id   8914f3b928ad07c9fb93785d2cc39bbf
#
_cell.length_a   1.000
_cell.length_b   1.000
_cell.length_c   1.000
_cell.angle_alpha   90.00
_cell.angle_beta   90.00
_cell.angle_gamma   90.00
#
_symmetry.space_group_name_H-M   'P 1'
#
loop_
_entity.id
_entity.type
_entity.pdbx_description
1 polymer ?
#
loop_
_entity_poly.entity_id
_entity_poly.type
_entity_poly.pdbx_seq_one_letter_code
_entity_poly.pdbx_strand_id
1 'polypeptide(L)'
;MKKFKSILLSLIMVFTAVFGFFPQTLNHVTSADALSYPVQAVNFSAFTTDRNLNLSGTALDAKKASGSVTENWSINYISEGVYNICSMSDGQYLTAGQNGLTVSPEDSVSARWNITGTDKDFEGYYLYYKITNISTGKAITYYQNSNAVSLADYTGDGAQKWKLNCYGLNGFAANCMVNEGEKACAIGGLLGKTVYVGNAEDLKNAMDSAEPLTIVVNGNIDCSSMGYLRVRDNKTVVGSYQANRIQDCMIRTNNEYGNEGDEPSDNIIFRNIDFEAWKNEDKILIQIWSSRNIWIDHCTFNSTLPKNRDEVGKFIWINTPYESYMDAKD
;
A
#
# COMPACT_ATOMS: atom_id res chain seq x y z
N MET A 1 56.39 19.48 -11.81
CA MET A 1 55.44 18.48 -11.25
C MET A 1 54.66 18.95 -10.01
N LYS A 2 54.46 20.24 -9.76
CA LYS A 2 53.68 20.75 -8.57
C LYS A 2 52.38 21.51 -8.96
N LYS A 3 52.06 21.65 -10.23
CA LYS A 3 50.82 22.36 -10.67
C LYS A 3 49.64 21.45 -11.06
N PHE A 4 49.84 20.12 -11.16
CA PHE A 4 48.75 19.18 -11.54
C PHE A 4 47.94 18.64 -10.35
N LYS A 5 48.39 18.80 -9.12
CA LYS A 5 47.66 18.33 -7.93
C LYS A 5 46.61 19.32 -7.41
N SER A 6 46.69 20.57 -7.84
CA SER A 6 45.75 21.62 -7.37
C SER A 6 44.44 21.67 -8.16
N ILE A 7 44.44 21.19 -9.41
CA ILE A 7 43.24 21.23 -10.27
C ILE A 7 42.32 20.05 -9.99
N LEU A 8 42.86 18.91 -9.52
CA LEU A 8 42.05 17.73 -9.20
C LEU A 8 41.27 17.89 -7.87
N LEU A 9 41.78 18.71 -6.93
CA LEU A 9 41.12 18.95 -5.66
C LEU A 9 39.96 19.96 -5.75
N SER A 10 40.05 20.91 -6.70
CA SER A 10 38.96 21.89 -6.92
C SER A 10 37.80 21.32 -7.73
N LEU A 11 38.01 20.24 -8.52
CA LEU A 11 36.94 19.61 -9.28
C LEU A 11 36.08 18.66 -8.41
N ILE A 12 36.62 18.16 -7.31
CA ILE A 12 35.89 17.31 -6.35
C ILE A 12 35.02 18.16 -5.42
N MET A 13 35.40 19.41 -5.14
CA MET A 13 34.58 20.30 -4.28
C MET A 13 33.39 20.95 -4.99
N VAL A 14 33.37 21.01 -6.32
CA VAL A 14 32.25 21.60 -7.06
C VAL A 14 31.11 20.59 -7.29
N PHE A 15 31.39 19.27 -7.22
CA PHE A 15 30.34 18.24 -7.35
C PHE A 15 29.57 17.94 -6.06
N THR A 16 30.08 18.37 -4.91
CA THR A 16 29.38 18.17 -3.62
C THR A 16 28.43 19.28 -3.21
N ALA A 17 28.39 20.39 -3.96
CA ALA A 17 27.54 21.54 -3.63
C ALA A 17 26.21 21.62 -4.38
N VAL A 18 25.90 20.68 -5.30
CA VAL A 18 24.65 20.68 -6.09
C VAL A 18 23.67 19.58 -5.67
N PHE A 19 24.07 18.66 -4.77
CA PHE A 19 23.20 17.61 -4.23
C PHE A 19 22.90 17.76 -2.73
N GLY A 20 22.81 19.00 -2.28
CA GLY A 20 22.50 19.31 -0.90
C GLY A 20 21.05 19.75 -0.70
N PHE A 21 20.07 18.89 -0.97
CA PHE A 21 18.70 18.95 -0.39
C PHE A 21 17.98 17.64 -0.69
N PHE A 22 18.42 16.56 -0.06
CA PHE A 22 17.52 15.46 0.25
C PHE A 22 17.33 15.44 1.76
N PRO A 23 16.10 15.66 2.24
CA PRO A 23 15.86 15.52 3.65
C PRO A 23 15.99 14.06 4.05
N GLN A 24 16.72 13.87 5.10
CA GLN A 24 16.78 12.73 6.02
C GLN A 24 16.39 11.36 5.42
N THR A 25 17.36 10.46 5.44
CA THR A 25 17.20 9.03 5.24
C THR A 25 15.94 8.49 5.89
N LEU A 26 14.90 8.26 5.08
CA LEU A 26 13.81 7.38 5.47
C LEU A 26 14.43 6.05 5.84
N ASN A 27 14.37 5.67 7.10
CA ASN A 27 14.95 4.44 7.61
C ASN A 27 14.37 3.26 6.85
N HIS A 28 15.21 2.52 6.14
CA HIS A 28 14.82 1.26 5.54
C HIS A 28 14.41 0.29 6.65
N VAL A 29 13.21 -0.26 6.54
CA VAL A 29 12.71 -1.30 7.44
C VAL A 29 13.57 -2.54 7.26
N THR A 30 14.25 -2.96 8.32
CA THR A 30 14.90 -4.27 8.41
C THR A 30 13.84 -5.33 8.76
N SER A 31 14.12 -6.60 8.56
CA SER A 31 13.18 -7.69 8.89
C SER A 31 12.69 -7.70 10.35
N ALA A 32 13.42 -7.10 11.26
CA ALA A 32 13.03 -6.94 12.67
C ALA A 32 11.92 -5.87 12.85
N ASP A 33 11.88 -4.86 11.98
CA ASP A 33 10.88 -3.78 12.04
C ASP A 33 9.52 -4.23 11.50
N ALA A 34 9.48 -5.29 10.67
CA ALA A 34 8.24 -5.85 10.11
C ALA A 34 7.26 -6.35 11.18
N LEU A 35 7.71 -6.63 12.40
CA LEU A 35 6.86 -7.02 13.54
C LEU A 35 6.36 -5.84 14.36
N SER A 36 6.72 -4.61 14.02
CA SER A 36 6.36 -3.41 14.79
C SER A 36 4.95 -2.88 14.47
N TYR A 37 4.33 -3.37 13.40
CA TYR A 37 2.99 -2.99 12.96
C TYR A 37 2.27 -4.16 12.28
N PRO A 38 0.92 -4.13 12.12
CA PRO A 38 0.18 -5.18 11.43
C PRO A 38 0.48 -5.16 9.93
N VAL A 39 1.46 -5.96 9.50
CA VAL A 39 1.82 -6.14 8.09
C VAL A 39 0.62 -6.63 7.30
N GLN A 40 0.39 -6.06 6.12
CA GLN A 40 -0.70 -6.44 5.25
C GLN A 40 -0.43 -7.81 4.62
N ALA A 41 -1.25 -8.80 4.99
CA ALA A 41 -1.29 -10.08 4.30
C ALA A 41 -1.99 -9.94 2.95
N VAL A 42 -1.47 -10.63 1.95
CA VAL A 42 -1.98 -10.63 0.57
C VAL A 42 -2.20 -12.05 0.09
N ASN A 43 -3.32 -12.28 -0.57
CA ASN A 43 -3.56 -13.49 -1.34
C ASN A 43 -3.30 -13.19 -2.82
N PHE A 44 -2.53 -14.03 -3.48
CA PHE A 44 -2.36 -14.01 -4.93
C PHE A 44 -3.39 -14.95 -5.55
N SER A 45 -4.48 -14.39 -6.08
CA SER A 45 -5.54 -15.19 -6.72
C SER A 45 -5.28 -15.33 -8.22
N ALA A 46 -5.33 -16.55 -8.72
CA ALA A 46 -5.14 -16.83 -10.13
C ALA A 46 -6.32 -16.28 -10.96
N PHE A 47 -6.02 -15.79 -12.16
CA PHE A 47 -6.97 -15.15 -13.06
C PHE A 47 -8.29 -15.91 -13.21
N THR A 48 -9.40 -15.20 -13.05
CA THR A 48 -10.79 -15.71 -13.15
C THR A 48 -11.10 -16.97 -12.32
N THR A 49 -10.35 -17.21 -11.24
CA THR A 49 -10.58 -18.36 -10.36
C THR A 49 -10.74 -17.91 -8.91
N ASP A 50 -11.25 -18.81 -8.08
CA ASP A 50 -11.28 -18.69 -6.62
C ASP A 50 -10.06 -19.37 -5.96
N ARG A 51 -8.93 -19.48 -6.68
CA ARG A 51 -7.75 -20.20 -6.23
C ARG A 51 -6.59 -19.26 -5.91
N ASN A 52 -6.04 -19.44 -4.72
CA ASN A 52 -4.92 -18.68 -4.21
C ASN A 52 -3.62 -19.48 -4.29
N LEU A 53 -2.50 -18.77 -4.56
CA LEU A 53 -1.16 -19.31 -4.36
C LEU A 53 -1.02 -19.80 -2.91
N ASN A 54 -0.71 -21.06 -2.72
CA ASN A 54 -0.67 -21.71 -1.43
C ASN A 54 0.65 -22.45 -1.23
N LEU A 55 1.16 -22.40 0.01
CA LEU A 55 2.34 -23.14 0.45
C LEU A 55 1.94 -24.40 1.21
N SER A 56 2.27 -25.57 0.68
CA SER A 56 2.06 -26.87 1.31
C SER A 56 3.39 -27.51 1.68
N GLY A 57 3.86 -27.29 2.90
CA GLY A 57 5.25 -27.65 3.27
C GLY A 57 6.24 -26.79 2.49
N THR A 58 6.97 -27.36 1.55
CA THR A 58 7.86 -26.61 0.64
C THR A 58 7.32 -26.55 -0.80
N ALA A 59 6.20 -27.19 -1.08
CA ALA A 59 5.58 -27.24 -2.38
C ALA A 59 4.59 -26.08 -2.55
N LEU A 60 4.51 -25.54 -3.76
CA LEU A 60 3.61 -24.47 -4.15
C LEU A 60 2.55 -25.01 -5.11
N ASP A 61 1.30 -24.70 -4.81
CA ASP A 61 0.14 -25.03 -5.64
C ASP A 61 -0.86 -23.88 -5.63
N ALA A 62 -1.95 -24.00 -6.39
CA ALA A 62 -3.07 -23.09 -6.31
C ALA A 62 -4.29 -23.83 -5.74
N LYS A 63 -4.72 -23.46 -4.55
CA LYS A 63 -5.87 -24.05 -3.86
C LYS A 63 -7.04 -23.09 -3.84
N LYS A 64 -8.25 -23.71 -3.76
CA LYS A 64 -9.46 -22.95 -3.49
C LYS A 64 -9.28 -22.11 -2.23
N ALA A 65 -9.63 -20.82 -2.31
CA ALA A 65 -9.52 -19.90 -1.20
C ALA A 65 -10.20 -20.44 0.05
N SER A 66 -9.47 -20.57 1.13
CA SER A 66 -9.93 -21.17 2.39
C SER A 66 -9.74 -20.26 3.60
N GLY A 67 -8.99 -19.16 3.44
CA GLY A 67 -8.57 -18.29 4.53
C GLY A 67 -7.44 -18.88 5.39
N SER A 68 -6.77 -19.93 4.91
CA SER A 68 -5.61 -20.51 5.60
C SER A 68 -4.43 -19.54 5.58
N VAL A 69 -3.64 -19.52 6.66
CA VAL A 69 -2.39 -18.75 6.73
C VAL A 69 -1.38 -19.15 5.64
N THR A 70 -1.48 -20.38 5.11
CA THR A 70 -0.63 -20.86 4.00
C THR A 70 -0.91 -20.22 2.65
N GLU A 71 -2.00 -19.46 2.54
CA GLU A 71 -2.35 -18.64 1.37
C GLU A 71 -1.92 -17.18 1.53
N ASN A 72 -1.45 -16.80 2.72
CA ASN A 72 -1.11 -15.43 3.07
C ASN A 72 0.36 -15.14 2.83
N TRP A 73 0.63 -14.08 2.10
CA TRP A 73 1.95 -13.62 1.74
C TRP A 73 2.13 -12.17 2.14
N SER A 74 3.34 -11.77 2.48
CA SER A 74 3.74 -10.35 2.56
C SER A 74 4.53 -9.97 1.33
N ILE A 75 4.35 -8.72 0.87
CA ILE A 75 5.14 -8.10 -0.19
C ILE A 75 6.02 -7.04 0.47
N ASN A 76 7.33 -7.21 0.38
CA ASN A 76 8.28 -6.29 0.98
C ASN A 76 9.04 -5.53 -0.12
N TYR A 77 8.95 -4.23 -0.12
CA TYR A 77 9.64 -3.35 -1.06
C TYR A 77 11.16 -3.41 -0.84
N ILE A 78 11.92 -3.61 -1.92
CA ILE A 78 13.39 -3.60 -1.92
C ILE A 78 13.91 -2.35 -2.63
N SER A 79 13.43 -2.12 -3.85
CA SER A 79 13.68 -0.93 -4.65
C SER A 79 12.54 -0.75 -5.62
N GLU A 80 12.52 0.31 -6.40
CA GLU A 80 11.45 0.57 -7.35
C GLU A 80 11.18 -0.64 -8.25
N GLY A 81 9.94 -1.14 -8.19
CA GLY A 81 9.48 -2.32 -8.94
C GLY A 81 10.07 -3.66 -8.50
N VAL A 82 10.89 -3.70 -7.44
CA VAL A 82 11.56 -4.91 -6.94
C VAL A 82 11.10 -5.25 -5.53
N TYR A 83 10.66 -6.47 -5.33
CA TYR A 83 10.07 -6.94 -4.08
C TYR A 83 10.61 -8.30 -3.65
N ASN A 84 10.54 -8.57 -2.35
CA ASN A 84 10.48 -9.91 -1.80
C ASN A 84 9.03 -10.28 -1.53
N ILE A 85 8.71 -11.55 -1.72
CA ILE A 85 7.43 -12.15 -1.35
C ILE A 85 7.71 -13.21 -0.30
N CYS A 86 7.14 -13.05 0.91
CA CYS A 86 7.38 -13.97 2.02
C CYS A 86 6.08 -14.65 2.45
N SER A 87 6.14 -15.95 2.69
CA SER A 87 5.05 -16.69 3.29
C SER A 87 4.81 -16.22 4.73
N MET A 88 3.59 -15.92 5.09
CA MET A 88 3.24 -15.54 6.47
C MET A 88 3.03 -16.77 7.39
N SER A 89 3.05 -17.99 6.85
CA SER A 89 2.94 -19.20 7.63
C SER A 89 4.26 -19.59 8.32
N ASP A 90 5.40 -19.32 7.67
CA ASP A 90 6.71 -19.76 8.12
C ASP A 90 7.86 -18.76 7.87
N GLY A 91 7.56 -17.62 7.25
CA GLY A 91 8.52 -16.56 6.98
C GLY A 91 9.48 -16.83 5.81
N GLN A 92 9.31 -17.93 5.06
CA GLN A 92 10.18 -18.24 3.95
C GLN A 92 9.90 -17.36 2.72
N TYR A 93 10.97 -17.03 1.99
CA TYR A 93 10.91 -16.25 0.77
C TYR A 93 10.48 -17.09 -0.43
N LEU A 94 9.52 -16.61 -1.20
CA LEU A 94 9.22 -17.16 -2.51
C LEU A 94 10.43 -17.00 -3.43
N THR A 95 10.88 -18.08 -4.06
CA THR A 95 12.20 -18.15 -4.70
C THR A 95 12.13 -18.91 -6.03
N ALA A 96 12.92 -18.48 -7.02
CA ALA A 96 13.15 -19.23 -8.23
C ALA A 96 14.30 -20.21 -8.02
N GLY A 97 13.99 -21.48 -7.77
CA GLY A 97 14.98 -22.55 -7.65
C GLY A 97 15.37 -23.16 -8.99
N GLN A 98 16.36 -24.06 -8.97
CA GLN A 98 16.80 -24.79 -10.18
C GLN A 98 15.67 -25.61 -10.83
N ASN A 99 14.76 -26.12 -10.01
CA ASN A 99 13.64 -26.98 -10.43
C ASN A 99 12.32 -26.20 -10.57
N GLY A 100 12.34 -24.87 -10.60
CA GLY A 100 11.15 -24.03 -10.72
C GLY A 100 10.87 -23.19 -9.46
N LEU A 101 9.59 -22.95 -9.19
CA LEU A 101 9.15 -22.13 -8.06
C LEU A 101 9.24 -22.92 -6.74
N THR A 102 9.83 -22.32 -5.71
CA THR A 102 10.02 -22.91 -4.38
C THR A 102 10.03 -21.82 -3.31
N VAL A 103 10.24 -22.20 -2.04
CA VAL A 103 10.54 -21.27 -0.95
C VAL A 103 11.91 -21.54 -0.34
N SER A 104 12.51 -20.52 0.28
CA SER A 104 13.83 -20.59 0.93
C SER A 104 13.84 -19.70 2.18
N PRO A 105 14.51 -20.10 3.26
CA PRO A 105 14.72 -19.25 4.42
C PRO A 105 15.71 -18.09 4.14
N GLU A 106 16.48 -18.17 3.06
CA GLU A 106 17.51 -17.19 2.73
C GLU A 106 17.00 -16.11 1.79
N ASP A 107 17.27 -14.87 2.13
CA ASP A 107 17.08 -13.72 1.25
C ASP A 107 18.21 -13.67 0.19
N SER A 108 17.86 -13.92 -1.04
CA SER A 108 18.81 -14.04 -2.16
C SER A 108 18.30 -13.36 -3.42
N VAL A 109 19.16 -13.21 -4.43
CA VAL A 109 18.77 -12.64 -5.73
C VAL A 109 17.63 -13.45 -6.38
N SER A 110 17.58 -14.77 -6.16
CA SER A 110 16.48 -15.62 -6.67
C SER A 110 15.15 -15.39 -5.96
N ALA A 111 15.13 -14.67 -4.83
CA ALA A 111 13.93 -14.22 -4.13
C ALA A 111 13.47 -12.80 -4.53
N ARG A 112 14.05 -12.23 -5.60
CA ARG A 112 13.66 -10.91 -6.11
C ARG A 112 12.64 -11.02 -7.23
N TRP A 113 11.56 -10.25 -7.10
CA TRP A 113 10.43 -10.27 -8.00
C TRP A 113 10.08 -8.88 -8.49
N ASN A 114 9.74 -8.76 -9.78
CA ASN A 114 9.00 -7.60 -10.29
C ASN A 114 7.51 -7.91 -10.22
N ILE A 115 6.73 -6.97 -9.70
CA ILE A 115 5.28 -7.01 -9.69
C ILE A 115 4.80 -5.86 -10.57
N THR A 116 4.16 -6.17 -11.70
CA THR A 116 3.76 -5.17 -12.69
C THR A 116 2.29 -5.37 -13.05
N GLY A 117 1.50 -4.30 -12.97
CA GLY A 117 0.11 -4.32 -13.39
C GLY A 117 -0.04 -4.63 -14.88
N THR A 118 -1.08 -5.37 -15.25
CA THR A 118 -1.36 -5.79 -16.63
C THR A 118 -2.65 -5.22 -17.17
N ASP A 119 -3.79 -5.61 -16.64
CA ASP A 119 -5.10 -5.15 -17.11
C ASP A 119 -5.62 -4.07 -16.19
N LYS A 120 -6.37 -3.14 -16.73
CA LYS A 120 -6.97 -2.04 -15.96
C LYS A 120 -8.49 -2.13 -16.02
N ASP A 121 -9.13 -1.69 -14.94
CA ASP A 121 -10.56 -1.42 -14.95
C ASP A 121 -10.86 -0.12 -15.74
N PHE A 122 -12.14 0.22 -15.86
CA PHE A 122 -12.56 1.41 -16.60
C PHE A 122 -12.12 2.73 -15.94
N GLU A 123 -11.71 2.70 -14.67
CA GLU A 123 -11.18 3.85 -13.93
C GLU A 123 -9.64 3.96 -14.01
N GLY A 124 -8.98 2.99 -14.64
CA GLY A 124 -7.54 2.98 -14.85
C GLY A 124 -6.71 2.25 -13.78
N TYR A 125 -7.35 1.61 -12.79
CA TYR A 125 -6.67 0.82 -11.75
C TYR A 125 -6.36 -0.59 -12.24
N TYR A 126 -5.22 -1.14 -11.80
CA TYR A 126 -4.81 -2.48 -12.22
C TYR A 126 -5.67 -3.57 -11.57
N LEU A 127 -6.28 -4.39 -12.40
CA LEU A 127 -7.05 -5.58 -12.01
C LEU A 127 -6.14 -6.75 -11.68
N TYR A 128 -5.11 -6.93 -12.50
CA TYR A 128 -4.19 -8.06 -12.42
C TYR A 128 -2.75 -7.60 -12.50
N TYR A 129 -1.88 -8.50 -12.05
CA TYR A 129 -0.44 -8.28 -12.00
C TYR A 129 0.28 -9.50 -12.55
N LYS A 130 1.33 -9.29 -13.33
CA LYS A 130 2.36 -10.30 -13.60
C LYS A 130 3.42 -10.22 -12.51
N ILE A 131 3.91 -11.39 -12.10
CA ILE A 131 4.95 -11.53 -11.08
C ILE A 131 6.11 -12.26 -11.72
N THR A 132 7.19 -11.54 -11.99
CA THR A 132 8.35 -12.04 -12.76
C THR A 132 9.58 -12.09 -11.88
N ASN A 133 10.26 -13.23 -11.85
CA ASN A 133 11.50 -13.36 -11.10
C ASN A 133 12.65 -12.66 -11.82
N ILE A 134 13.42 -11.84 -11.10
CA ILE A 134 14.48 -11.01 -11.68
C ILE A 134 15.66 -11.86 -12.20
N SER A 135 16.01 -12.92 -11.49
CA SER A 135 17.18 -13.74 -11.87
C SER A 135 16.93 -14.64 -13.09
N THR A 136 15.68 -15.06 -13.31
CA THR A 136 15.32 -15.99 -14.39
C THR A 136 14.56 -15.32 -15.53
N GLY A 137 13.98 -14.14 -15.32
CA GLY A 137 13.07 -13.46 -16.25
C GLY A 137 11.71 -14.14 -16.41
N LYS A 138 11.45 -15.24 -15.70
CA LYS A 138 10.23 -16.04 -15.84
C LYS A 138 9.12 -15.56 -14.93
N ALA A 139 7.88 -15.71 -15.38
CA ALA A 139 6.67 -15.34 -14.65
C ALA A 139 6.07 -16.53 -13.89
N ILE A 140 5.48 -16.25 -12.73
CA ILE A 140 4.66 -17.23 -11.98
C ILE A 140 3.45 -17.57 -12.84
N THR A 141 3.28 -18.86 -13.13
CA THR A 141 2.26 -19.39 -14.04
C THR A 141 1.42 -20.45 -13.34
N TYR A 142 0.11 -20.29 -13.43
CA TYR A 142 -0.88 -21.25 -12.91
C TYR A 142 -1.35 -22.20 -14.00
N TYR A 143 -1.29 -23.49 -13.75
CA TYR A 143 -1.74 -24.55 -14.65
C TYR A 143 -3.08 -25.12 -14.17
N GLN A 144 -4.18 -24.67 -14.77
CA GLN A 144 -5.54 -24.97 -14.33
C GLN A 144 -5.84 -26.48 -14.25
N ASN A 145 -5.34 -27.28 -15.21
CA ASN A 145 -5.61 -28.72 -15.26
C ASN A 145 -5.00 -29.53 -14.12
N SER A 146 -3.91 -29.05 -13.53
CA SER A 146 -3.17 -29.75 -12.46
C SER A 146 -3.19 -29.00 -11.14
N ASN A 147 -3.69 -27.76 -11.12
CA ASN A 147 -3.55 -26.82 -10.01
C ASN A 147 -2.10 -26.49 -9.64
N ALA A 148 -1.15 -26.88 -10.48
CA ALA A 148 0.25 -26.60 -10.27
C ALA A 148 0.57 -25.11 -10.51
N VAL A 149 1.56 -24.61 -9.79
CA VAL A 149 2.15 -23.29 -10.00
C VAL A 149 3.62 -23.48 -10.28
N SER A 150 4.12 -22.86 -11.35
CA SER A 150 5.52 -22.97 -11.75
C SER A 150 6.00 -21.68 -12.44
N LEU A 151 7.22 -21.69 -12.95
CA LEU A 151 7.81 -20.58 -13.70
C LEU A 151 7.83 -20.88 -15.19
N ALA A 152 7.34 -19.95 -16.00
CA ALA A 152 7.39 -20.02 -17.46
C ALA A 152 7.71 -18.65 -18.06
N ASP A 153 8.13 -18.66 -19.33
CA ASP A 153 8.33 -17.42 -20.07
C ASP A 153 7.00 -16.66 -20.17
N TYR A 154 7.07 -15.33 -20.04
CA TYR A 154 5.86 -14.52 -20.05
C TYR A 154 5.27 -14.43 -21.46
N THR A 155 4.04 -14.87 -21.61
CA THR A 155 3.27 -14.85 -22.86
C THR A 155 2.13 -13.84 -22.86
N GLY A 156 1.76 -13.33 -21.69
CA GLY A 156 0.58 -12.46 -21.52
C GLY A 156 -0.73 -13.20 -21.31
N ASP A 157 -0.70 -14.54 -21.27
CA ASP A 157 -1.88 -15.37 -21.03
C ASP A 157 -2.47 -15.18 -19.62
N GLY A 158 -3.76 -15.47 -19.48
CA GLY A 158 -4.46 -15.42 -18.19
C GLY A 158 -3.79 -16.27 -17.10
N ALA A 159 -3.14 -17.38 -17.49
CA ALA A 159 -2.40 -18.22 -16.57
C ALA A 159 -1.25 -17.50 -15.81
N GLN A 160 -0.85 -16.33 -16.26
CA GLN A 160 0.24 -15.52 -15.70
C GLN A 160 -0.24 -14.22 -15.06
N LYS A 161 -1.55 -14.08 -14.90
CA LYS A 161 -2.21 -12.93 -14.30
C LYS A 161 -2.70 -13.27 -12.89
N TRP A 162 -2.31 -12.47 -11.94
CA TRP A 162 -2.61 -12.66 -10.52
C TRP A 162 -3.31 -11.42 -9.95
N LYS A 163 -4.42 -11.64 -9.24
CA LYS A 163 -5.08 -10.58 -8.48
C LYS A 163 -4.42 -10.48 -7.11
N LEU A 164 -4.13 -9.26 -6.67
CA LEU A 164 -3.66 -8.98 -5.33
C LEU A 164 -4.87 -8.66 -4.45
N ASN A 165 -5.18 -9.54 -3.50
CA ASN A 165 -6.26 -9.34 -2.55
C ASN A 165 -5.68 -9.14 -1.15
N CYS A 166 -5.90 -7.97 -0.57
CA CYS A 166 -5.55 -7.73 0.84
C CYS A 166 -6.41 -8.65 1.72
N TYR A 167 -5.76 -9.50 2.51
CA TYR A 167 -6.46 -10.43 3.41
C TYR A 167 -7.24 -9.66 4.47
N GLY A 168 -8.49 -10.06 4.70
CA GLY A 168 -9.39 -9.37 5.61
C GLY A 168 -10.18 -8.21 4.99
N LEU A 169 -9.81 -7.77 3.79
CA LEU A 169 -10.57 -6.78 3.05
C LEU A 169 -11.93 -7.32 2.64
N ASN A 170 -12.99 -6.67 3.10
CA ASN A 170 -14.38 -7.02 2.80
C ASN A 170 -15.18 -5.80 2.34
N GLY A 171 -16.35 -6.03 1.76
CA GLY A 171 -17.24 -4.97 1.31
C GLY A 171 -16.85 -4.39 -0.05
N PHE A 172 -17.25 -3.15 -0.29
CA PHE A 172 -17.10 -2.50 -1.60
C PHE A 172 -15.64 -2.33 -2.05
N ALA A 173 -14.72 -2.08 -1.12
CA ALA A 173 -13.30 -1.93 -1.44
C ALA A 173 -12.62 -3.24 -1.87
N ALA A 174 -13.22 -4.39 -1.57
CA ALA A 174 -12.73 -5.72 -1.96
C ALA A 174 -13.32 -6.19 -3.29
N ASN A 175 -14.56 -5.82 -3.56
CA ASN A 175 -15.34 -6.47 -4.62
C ASN A 175 -16.42 -5.53 -5.17
N CYS A 176 -16.00 -4.37 -5.64
CA CYS A 176 -16.90 -3.45 -6.32
C CYS A 176 -17.36 -4.03 -7.68
N MET A 177 -18.29 -4.97 -7.62
CA MET A 177 -19.05 -5.37 -8.80
C MET A 177 -20.10 -4.28 -9.08
N VAL A 178 -19.82 -3.44 -10.06
CA VAL A 178 -20.85 -2.58 -10.67
C VAL A 178 -21.26 -3.21 -11.97
N ASN A 179 -22.42 -2.85 -12.50
CA ASN A 179 -23.00 -3.37 -13.75
C ASN A 179 -22.09 -3.24 -14.99
N GLU A 180 -20.89 -2.72 -14.87
CA GLU A 180 -19.96 -2.39 -15.94
C GLU A 180 -18.68 -3.25 -15.97
N GLY A 181 -18.59 -4.30 -15.17
CA GLY A 181 -17.45 -5.22 -15.23
C GLY A 181 -16.63 -5.31 -13.93
N GLU A 182 -15.48 -5.96 -14.04
CA GLU A 182 -14.59 -6.21 -12.89
C GLU A 182 -13.87 -4.92 -12.47
N LYS A 183 -13.81 -4.68 -11.16
CA LYS A 183 -13.08 -3.55 -10.57
C LYS A 183 -11.85 -4.01 -9.77
N ALA A 184 -10.85 -3.14 -9.73
CA ALA A 184 -9.67 -3.35 -8.91
C ALA A 184 -10.01 -3.32 -7.40
N CYS A 185 -9.32 -4.15 -6.62
CA CYS A 185 -9.40 -4.10 -5.16
C CYS A 185 -8.52 -2.97 -4.60
N ALA A 186 -8.87 -2.48 -3.41
CA ALA A 186 -7.98 -1.60 -2.67
C ALA A 186 -6.73 -2.37 -2.22
N ILE A 187 -5.57 -1.85 -2.58
CA ILE A 187 -4.26 -2.36 -2.13
C ILE A 187 -3.44 -1.29 -1.38
N GLY A 188 -3.94 -0.06 -1.34
CA GLY A 188 -3.26 1.06 -0.69
C GLY A 188 -1.83 1.25 -1.16
N GLY A 189 -0.93 1.45 -0.21
CA GLY A 189 0.51 1.60 -0.44
C GLY A 189 1.31 0.29 -0.53
N LEU A 190 0.66 -0.85 -0.75
CA LEU A 190 1.27 -2.20 -0.71
C LEU A 190 2.53 -2.34 -1.57
N LEU A 191 2.56 -1.72 -2.75
CA LEU A 191 3.69 -1.77 -3.68
C LEU A 191 4.66 -0.60 -3.51
N GLY A 192 4.52 0.18 -2.45
CA GLY A 192 5.39 1.31 -2.11
C GLY A 192 6.36 1.02 -0.97
N LYS A 193 7.21 2.01 -0.69
CA LYS A 193 8.10 1.99 0.48
C LYS A 193 7.31 2.02 1.77
N THR A 194 7.88 1.43 2.82
CA THR A 194 7.39 1.64 4.19
C THR A 194 8.19 2.77 4.84
N VAL A 195 7.47 3.73 5.42
CA VAL A 195 8.04 4.89 6.15
C VAL A 195 7.43 4.99 7.54
N TYR A 196 8.23 5.39 8.52
CA TYR A 196 7.78 5.58 9.90
C TYR A 196 7.63 7.07 10.20
N VAL A 197 6.51 7.44 10.79
CA VAL A 197 6.21 8.82 11.16
C VAL A 197 5.84 8.91 12.64
N GLY A 198 6.40 9.91 13.35
CA GLY A 198 6.17 10.12 14.78
C GLY A 198 5.70 11.53 15.13
N ASN A 199 5.51 12.40 14.13
CA ASN A 199 5.06 13.76 14.30
C ASN A 199 4.16 14.20 13.14
N ALA A 200 3.46 15.32 13.30
CA ALA A 200 2.44 15.80 12.36
C ALA A 200 3.03 16.25 11.01
N GLU A 201 4.22 16.82 10.97
CA GLU A 201 4.86 17.26 9.74
C GLU A 201 5.31 16.08 8.88
N ASP A 202 5.93 15.05 9.47
CA ASP A 202 6.31 13.82 8.76
C ASP A 202 5.07 13.09 8.24
N LEU A 203 3.99 13.01 9.06
CA LEU A 203 2.72 12.42 8.64
C LEU A 203 2.14 13.15 7.42
N LYS A 204 2.08 14.49 7.47
CA LYS A 204 1.61 15.33 6.36
C LYS A 204 2.42 15.07 5.10
N ASN A 205 3.75 15.14 5.19
CA ASN A 205 4.64 14.97 4.04
C ASN A 205 4.52 13.56 3.43
N ALA A 206 4.39 12.52 4.25
CA ALA A 206 4.21 11.16 3.78
C ALA A 206 2.84 10.95 3.10
N MET A 207 1.76 11.48 3.70
CA MET A 207 0.42 11.38 3.12
C MET A 207 0.29 12.17 1.81
N ASP A 208 0.92 13.34 1.70
CA ASP A 208 0.85 14.20 0.48
C ASP A 208 1.89 13.82 -0.59
N SER A 209 2.72 12.81 -0.35
CA SER A 209 3.65 12.28 -1.35
C SER A 209 2.90 11.73 -2.57
N ALA A 210 3.44 11.94 -3.78
CA ALA A 210 2.92 11.32 -5.00
C ALA A 210 3.22 9.81 -5.09
N GLU A 211 4.25 9.34 -4.35
CA GLU A 211 4.67 7.94 -4.36
C GLU A 211 3.70 7.03 -3.59
N PRO A 212 3.46 5.78 -4.02
CA PRO A 212 2.82 4.78 -3.17
C PRO A 212 3.60 4.57 -1.88
N LEU A 213 2.94 4.61 -0.71
CA LEU A 213 3.60 4.45 0.58
C LEU A 213 2.76 3.63 1.58
N THR A 214 3.44 2.76 2.32
CA THR A 214 2.95 2.28 3.61
C THR A 214 3.52 3.19 4.71
N ILE A 215 2.66 3.96 5.37
CA ILE A 215 3.00 4.96 6.38
C ILE A 215 2.70 4.37 7.75
N VAL A 216 3.73 4.03 8.50
CA VAL A 216 3.59 3.48 9.86
C VAL A 216 3.58 4.62 10.87
N VAL A 217 2.42 4.83 11.49
CA VAL A 217 2.27 5.76 12.61
C VAL A 217 2.91 5.14 13.84
N ASN A 218 4.02 5.69 14.30
CA ASN A 218 4.79 5.20 15.45
C ASN A 218 4.96 6.31 16.49
N GLY A 219 3.85 6.80 16.99
CA GLY A 219 3.80 7.88 17.97
C GLY A 219 2.38 8.33 18.27
N ASN A 220 2.26 9.20 19.27
CA ASN A 220 1.05 9.97 19.54
C ASN A 220 1.19 11.31 18.81
N ILE A 221 0.59 11.42 17.63
CA ILE A 221 0.76 12.56 16.74
C ILE A 221 -0.34 13.58 17.01
N ASP A 222 0.03 14.75 17.54
CA ASP A 222 -0.88 15.89 17.75
C ASP A 222 -0.84 16.82 16.52
N CYS A 223 -1.94 16.91 15.78
CA CYS A 223 -2.11 17.79 14.63
C CYS A 223 -2.95 19.04 14.96
N SER A 224 -3.15 19.38 16.23
CA SER A 224 -4.03 20.50 16.63
C SER A 224 -3.60 21.86 16.07
N SER A 225 -2.32 22.04 15.79
CA SER A 225 -1.77 23.26 15.16
C SER A 225 -1.87 23.25 13.63
N MET A 226 -2.28 22.13 13.02
CA MET A 226 -2.41 21.99 11.59
C MET A 226 -3.85 22.20 11.13
N GLY A 227 -4.04 22.65 9.91
CA GLY A 227 -5.35 22.67 9.27
C GLY A 227 -5.84 21.26 8.94
N TYR A 228 -5.99 20.98 7.65
CA TYR A 228 -6.24 19.62 7.18
C TYR A 228 -4.97 19.02 6.56
N LEU A 229 -4.90 17.70 6.57
CA LEU A 229 -3.87 16.92 5.90
C LEU A 229 -4.50 16.22 4.70
N ARG A 230 -3.93 16.44 3.51
CA ARG A 230 -4.33 15.66 2.34
C ARG A 230 -3.69 14.29 2.39
N VAL A 231 -4.46 13.25 2.05
CA VAL A 231 -3.92 11.93 1.73
C VAL A 231 -4.09 11.69 0.24
N ARG A 232 -2.98 11.45 -0.47
CA ARG A 232 -2.97 11.15 -1.92
C ARG A 232 -3.22 9.67 -2.18
N ASP A 233 -3.33 9.32 -3.47
CA ASP A 233 -3.54 7.96 -3.94
C ASP A 233 -2.50 6.96 -3.42
N ASN A 234 -2.91 5.69 -3.39
CA ASN A 234 -2.02 4.57 -3.12
C ASN A 234 -1.29 4.69 -1.78
N LYS A 235 -2.05 4.95 -0.72
CA LYS A 235 -1.53 5.05 0.66
C LYS A 235 -2.13 3.99 1.58
N THR A 236 -1.27 3.38 2.37
CA THR A 236 -1.67 2.67 3.58
C THR A 236 -1.15 3.43 4.79
N VAL A 237 -2.04 3.95 5.61
CA VAL A 237 -1.70 4.58 6.89
C VAL A 237 -2.03 3.56 7.98
N VAL A 238 -1.00 3.02 8.63
CA VAL A 238 -1.15 1.92 9.60
C VAL A 238 -0.48 2.26 10.91
N GLY A 239 -1.17 2.02 12.01
CA GLY A 239 -0.65 2.25 13.34
C GLY A 239 0.33 1.15 13.79
N SER A 240 1.44 1.52 14.43
CA SER A 240 2.35 0.56 15.08
C SER A 240 1.68 -0.10 16.30
N TYR A 241 2.25 -1.22 16.75
CA TYR A 241 1.79 -1.87 17.99
C TYR A 241 2.25 -1.11 19.26
N GLN A 242 3.18 -0.17 19.14
CA GLN A 242 3.71 0.58 20.27
C GLN A 242 2.97 1.89 20.50
N ALA A 243 2.67 2.64 19.42
CA ALA A 243 1.97 3.90 19.50
C ALA A 243 1.36 4.22 18.13
N ASN A 244 0.03 4.39 18.08
CA ASN A 244 -0.75 4.47 16.85
C ASN A 244 -1.79 5.59 16.88
N ARG A 245 -1.60 6.60 17.72
CA ARG A 245 -2.62 7.65 17.91
C ARG A 245 -2.40 8.84 17.01
N ILE A 246 -3.49 9.34 16.43
CA ILE A 246 -3.56 10.58 15.68
C ILE A 246 -4.62 11.47 16.32
N GLN A 247 -4.18 12.63 16.83
CA GLN A 247 -5.03 13.56 17.59
C GLN A 247 -5.29 14.84 16.81
N ASP A 248 -6.53 15.31 16.83
CA ASP A 248 -6.97 16.58 16.24
C ASP A 248 -6.54 16.80 14.78
N CYS A 249 -6.33 15.71 14.05
CA CYS A 249 -6.07 15.71 12.61
C CYS A 249 -7.38 15.70 11.84
N MET A 250 -7.49 16.58 10.83
CA MET A 250 -8.49 16.48 9.79
C MET A 250 -7.83 15.96 8.53
N ILE A 251 -8.08 14.69 8.19
CA ILE A 251 -7.52 14.05 6.99
C ILE A 251 -8.55 14.14 5.87
N ARG A 252 -8.12 14.57 4.69
CA ARG A 252 -8.98 14.70 3.49
C ARG A 252 -8.41 13.90 2.33
N THR A 253 -9.32 13.33 1.53
CA THR A 253 -8.96 12.67 0.27
C THR A 253 -8.93 13.62 -0.94
N ASN A 254 -9.16 14.93 -0.72
CA ASN A 254 -9.09 15.97 -1.74
C ASN A 254 -8.37 17.22 -1.21
N ASN A 255 -8.05 18.19 -2.08
CA ASN A 255 -7.32 19.41 -1.69
C ASN A 255 -8.23 20.47 -1.06
N GLU A 256 -9.31 20.80 -1.75
CA GLU A 256 -10.19 21.89 -1.34
C GLU A 256 -11.68 21.57 -1.57
N TYR A 257 -12.52 22.35 -0.94
CA TYR A 257 -13.96 22.23 -1.04
C TYR A 257 -14.44 22.68 -2.43
N GLY A 258 -14.73 21.71 -3.31
CA GLY A 258 -15.51 21.97 -4.52
C GLY A 258 -14.84 22.82 -5.61
N ASN A 259 -13.51 22.89 -5.63
CA ASN A 259 -12.83 23.56 -6.74
C ASN A 259 -12.82 22.67 -7.98
N GLU A 260 -13.18 23.23 -9.13
CA GLU A 260 -13.00 22.53 -10.42
C GLU A 260 -11.53 22.12 -10.58
N GLY A 261 -11.31 20.85 -10.91
CA GLY A 261 -9.98 20.26 -11.12
C GLY A 261 -9.32 19.67 -9.86
N ASP A 262 -10.02 19.59 -8.73
CA ASP A 262 -9.51 18.87 -7.56
C ASP A 262 -9.78 17.38 -7.70
N GLU A 263 -8.81 16.65 -8.22
CA GLU A 263 -8.88 15.19 -8.35
C GLU A 263 -8.93 14.54 -6.96
N PRO A 264 -9.99 13.77 -6.64
CA PRO A 264 -10.05 13.00 -5.41
C PRO A 264 -8.97 11.94 -5.38
N SER A 265 -8.49 11.61 -4.21
CA SER A 265 -7.49 10.56 -4.01
C SER A 265 -8.15 9.22 -3.73
N ASP A 266 -7.67 8.17 -4.36
CA ASP A 266 -8.24 6.83 -4.35
C ASP A 266 -7.24 5.78 -3.82
N ASN A 267 -7.73 4.55 -3.56
CA ASN A 267 -6.90 3.43 -3.13
C ASN A 267 -6.14 3.71 -1.83
N ILE A 268 -6.90 3.99 -0.75
CA ILE A 268 -6.37 4.40 0.55
C ILE A 268 -6.83 3.41 1.62
N ILE A 269 -5.91 2.99 2.47
CA ILE A 269 -6.17 2.11 3.61
C ILE A 269 -5.77 2.82 4.89
N PHE A 270 -6.69 2.92 5.86
CA PHE A 270 -6.40 3.27 7.25
C PHE A 270 -6.58 2.04 8.11
N ARG A 271 -5.56 1.67 8.88
CA ARG A 271 -5.61 0.45 9.68
C ARG A 271 -4.94 0.60 11.04
N ASN A 272 -5.57 0.03 12.08
CA ASN A 272 -5.01 -0.01 13.44
C ASN A 272 -4.62 1.37 14.00
N ILE A 273 -5.47 2.39 13.81
CA ILE A 273 -5.20 3.76 14.24
C ILE A 273 -6.25 4.18 15.27
N ASP A 274 -5.80 4.82 16.34
CA ASP A 274 -6.64 5.54 17.29
C ASP A 274 -6.76 7.00 16.86
N PHE A 275 -7.91 7.36 16.28
CA PHE A 275 -8.25 8.74 15.95
C PHE A 275 -8.95 9.41 17.13
N GLU A 276 -8.41 10.55 17.56
CA GLU A 276 -8.96 11.28 18.69
C GLU A 276 -9.23 12.76 18.37
N ALA A 277 -10.33 13.30 18.89
CA ALA A 277 -10.67 14.72 18.83
C ALA A 277 -10.73 15.30 20.25
N TRP A 278 -9.77 16.16 20.60
CA TRP A 278 -9.60 16.70 21.96
C TRP A 278 -9.77 18.21 22.06
N LYS A 279 -9.29 18.95 21.06
CA LYS A 279 -9.15 20.41 21.14
C LYS A 279 -10.02 21.17 20.15
N ASN A 280 -10.61 20.48 19.17
CA ASN A 280 -11.25 21.13 18.05
C ASN A 280 -12.66 20.55 17.81
N GLU A 281 -13.63 21.32 18.23
CA GLU A 281 -15.05 20.94 18.25
C GLU A 281 -15.64 20.72 16.86
N ASP A 282 -15.09 21.42 15.84
CA ASP A 282 -15.59 21.38 14.46
C ASP A 282 -14.81 20.43 13.55
N LYS A 283 -13.84 19.65 14.05
CA LYS A 283 -13.02 18.80 13.18
C LYS A 283 -13.72 17.52 12.75
N ILE A 284 -13.62 17.27 11.47
CA ILE A 284 -13.90 15.98 10.84
C ILE A 284 -12.58 15.21 10.81
N LEU A 285 -12.50 14.04 11.45
CA LEU A 285 -11.27 13.28 11.52
C LEU A 285 -10.87 12.71 10.17
N ILE A 286 -11.82 12.13 9.42
CA ILE A 286 -11.62 11.66 8.06
C ILE A 286 -12.73 12.19 7.17
N GLN A 287 -12.37 12.96 6.15
CA GLN A 287 -13.26 13.43 5.10
C GLN A 287 -12.97 12.72 3.80
N ILE A 288 -13.92 11.93 3.35
CA ILE A 288 -13.87 11.20 2.07
C ILE A 288 -14.75 11.96 1.08
N TRP A 289 -14.15 12.45 0.01
CA TRP A 289 -14.83 13.27 -0.98
C TRP A 289 -14.63 12.72 -2.38
N SER A 290 -15.69 12.16 -2.97
CA SER A 290 -15.69 11.54 -4.32
C SER A 290 -14.63 10.45 -4.54
N SER A 291 -14.05 9.91 -3.49
CA SER A 291 -12.96 8.95 -3.51
C SER A 291 -13.45 7.51 -3.57
N ARG A 292 -12.64 6.64 -4.16
CA ARG A 292 -12.93 5.21 -4.36
C ARG A 292 -11.87 4.34 -3.69
N ASN A 293 -12.23 3.08 -3.44
CA ASN A 293 -11.31 2.09 -2.88
C ASN A 293 -10.70 2.55 -1.54
N ILE A 294 -11.56 3.06 -0.63
CA ILE A 294 -11.17 3.45 0.72
C ILE A 294 -11.53 2.32 1.69
N TRP A 295 -10.55 1.88 2.45
CA TRP A 295 -10.73 0.87 3.49
C TRP A 295 -10.28 1.39 4.85
N ILE A 296 -11.20 1.41 5.82
CA ILE A 296 -10.94 1.77 7.21
C ILE A 296 -11.15 0.52 8.05
N ASP A 297 -10.07 0.02 8.64
CA ASP A 297 -10.03 -1.29 9.29
C ASP A 297 -9.39 -1.22 10.67
N HIS A 298 -10.02 -1.83 11.68
CA HIS A 298 -9.51 -1.87 13.05
C HIS A 298 -9.09 -0.50 13.61
N CYS A 299 -9.82 0.57 13.23
CA CYS A 299 -9.58 1.92 13.74
C CYS A 299 -10.56 2.26 14.86
N THR A 300 -10.07 2.99 15.86
CA THR A 300 -10.87 3.58 16.93
C THR A 300 -11.12 5.04 16.65
N PHE A 301 -12.32 5.52 16.93
CA PHE A 301 -12.68 6.94 16.84
C PHE A 301 -13.21 7.38 18.19
N ASN A 302 -12.55 8.37 18.80
CA ASN A 302 -12.88 8.85 20.13
C ASN A 302 -12.91 10.37 20.19
N SER A 303 -13.77 10.91 21.04
CA SER A 303 -13.83 12.35 21.35
C SER A 303 -14.05 12.54 22.85
N THR A 304 -13.26 13.39 23.44
CA THR A 304 -13.41 13.84 24.84
C THR A 304 -14.16 15.17 24.94
N LEU A 305 -14.57 15.74 23.81
CA LEU A 305 -15.24 17.02 23.74
C LEU A 305 -16.63 17.00 24.42
N PRO A 306 -17.13 18.14 24.94
CA PRO A 306 -18.44 18.24 25.58
C PRO A 306 -19.56 17.82 24.62
N LYS A 307 -20.56 17.17 25.16
CA LYS A 307 -21.55 16.37 24.45
C LYS A 307 -22.73 17.18 23.90
N ASN A 308 -22.50 18.37 23.45
CA ASN A 308 -23.55 19.07 22.73
C ASN A 308 -23.52 18.58 21.27
N ARG A 309 -24.64 18.02 20.82
CA ARG A 309 -24.78 17.42 19.48
C ARG A 309 -24.35 18.34 18.34
N ASP A 310 -24.51 19.65 18.53
CA ASP A 310 -24.24 20.66 17.52
C ASP A 310 -22.76 21.14 17.54
N GLU A 311 -22.01 20.78 18.59
CA GLU A 311 -20.63 21.18 18.83
C GLU A 311 -19.62 20.08 18.56
N VAL A 312 -20.06 18.84 18.32
CA VAL A 312 -19.18 17.70 18.07
C VAL A 312 -19.01 17.49 16.57
N GLY A 313 -17.77 17.57 16.10
CA GLY A 313 -17.40 17.25 14.71
C GLY A 313 -17.77 15.82 14.33
N LYS A 314 -17.70 15.51 13.05
CA LYS A 314 -17.94 14.16 12.52
C LYS A 314 -16.66 13.36 12.57
N PHE A 315 -16.73 12.09 12.98
CA PHE A 315 -15.57 11.21 12.89
C PHE A 315 -15.22 10.91 11.44
N ILE A 316 -16.20 10.49 10.66
CA ILE A 316 -16.05 10.21 9.25
C ILE A 316 -17.17 10.96 8.50
N TRP A 317 -16.78 11.69 7.46
CA TRP A 317 -17.72 12.34 6.57
C TRP A 317 -17.47 11.88 5.14
N ILE A 318 -18.46 11.19 4.58
CA ILE A 318 -18.44 10.72 3.19
C ILE A 318 -19.39 11.63 2.41
N ASN A 319 -18.87 12.23 1.33
CA ASN A 319 -19.63 13.13 0.49
C ASN A 319 -19.20 13.03 -0.97
N THR A 320 -20.09 13.42 -1.87
CA THR A 320 -19.82 13.66 -3.29
C THR A 320 -20.28 15.07 -3.63
N PRO A 321 -19.61 15.78 -4.56
CA PRO A 321 -20.13 17.04 -5.08
C PRO A 321 -21.55 16.83 -5.63
N TYR A 322 -22.42 17.79 -5.40
CA TYR A 322 -23.82 17.72 -5.86
C TYR A 322 -23.93 17.55 -7.38
N GLU A 323 -23.00 18.17 -8.11
CA GLU A 323 -22.94 18.10 -9.58
C GLU A 323 -22.58 16.71 -10.09
N SER A 324 -21.60 16.01 -9.46
CA SER A 324 -21.25 14.64 -9.84
C SER A 324 -22.36 13.62 -9.54
N TYR A 325 -23.26 13.92 -8.61
CA TYR A 325 -24.41 13.08 -8.35
C TYR A 325 -25.51 13.20 -9.44
N MET A 326 -25.60 14.37 -10.06
CA MET A 326 -26.56 14.59 -11.16
C MET A 326 -26.05 13.99 -12.47
N ASP A 327 -24.74 14.06 -12.75
CA ASP A 327 -24.11 13.47 -13.94
C ASP A 327 -24.08 11.93 -13.89
N ALA A 328 -24.10 11.34 -12.71
CA ALA A 328 -24.20 9.89 -12.55
C ALA A 328 -25.60 9.31 -12.81
N LYS A 329 -26.58 10.14 -13.19
CA LYS A 329 -27.95 9.71 -13.50
C LYS A 329 -28.32 9.77 -14.97
N ASP A 330 -27.47 10.34 -15.79
CA ASP A 330 -27.60 10.36 -17.25
C ASP A 330 -26.71 9.27 -17.87
#